data_f7fb229fb6edfd659ae55f859393d513
#
_entry.id   f7fb229fb6edfd659ae55f859393d513
#
_cell.length_a   1.000
_cell.length_b   1.000
_cell.length_c   1.000
_cell.angle_alpha   90.00
_cell.angle_beta   90.00
_cell.angle_gamma   90.00
#
_symmetry.space_group_name_H-M   'P 1'
#
loop_
_entity.id
_entity.type
_entity.pdbx_description
1 polymer ?
#
loop_
_entity_poly.entity_id
_entity_poly.type
_entity_poly.pdbx_seq_one_letter_code
_entity_poly.pdbx_strand_id
1 'polypeptide(L)'
;MLGNQEQRRVGRKLFALTLLVAALAAVSVASPALATPKGEYAVFAQCPTTTASGCIAAKTESGEFHVGNKTVPIEKTITLQGGFNENEEGELVMVAAKDGNTLTKVPQKVPGGLSGLVNCTAIKGSGLLEKLERGSCEAIFENGLTGVTATTELAGPASAVHINLVNLLTAEGTALTLPAKVHLENPLLGSACYVGSNSSPIALPLTTGKTTPPLPNKSISGNPGTLSFNGEGTILTVSKNSLVNNSYSAPTTNGCGGIFEFLIGPIINSSLGVPSAAGHNTAILNGTLQQTSSEAVKDHE
;
A
#
# COMPACT_ATOMS: atom_id res chain seq x y z
N MET A 1 -62.26 -28.73 55.61
CA MET A 1 -62.06 -27.25 55.36
C MET A 1 -60.76 -26.81 56.01
N LEU A 2 -59.66 -27.15 55.42
CA LEU A 2 -58.30 -26.68 55.80
C LEU A 2 -57.47 -26.73 54.56
N GLY A 3 -57.24 -25.55 54.00
CA GLY A 3 -56.38 -25.45 52.78
C GLY A 3 -56.54 -24.10 52.09
N ASN A 4 -56.07 -23.00 52.71
CA ASN A 4 -55.89 -21.74 51.94
C ASN A 4 -55.10 -20.67 52.71
N GLN A 5 -54.12 -21.04 53.51
CA GLN A 5 -53.29 -20.10 54.23
C GLN A 5 -51.79 -20.19 53.89
N GLU A 6 -51.35 -21.19 53.14
CA GLU A 6 -49.94 -21.39 52.94
C GLU A 6 -49.37 -20.80 51.60
N GLN A 7 -50.25 -20.45 50.68
CA GLN A 7 -49.79 -19.87 49.38
C GLN A 7 -49.52 -18.36 49.40
N ARG A 8 -49.79 -17.66 50.48
CA ARG A 8 -49.55 -16.21 50.55
C ARG A 8 -48.22 -15.78 51.18
N ARG A 9 -47.42 -16.69 51.68
CA ARG A 9 -46.11 -16.38 52.29
C ARG A 9 -44.90 -16.61 51.41
N VAL A 10 -45.02 -17.31 50.27
CA VAL A 10 -43.92 -17.54 49.34
C VAL A 10 -43.77 -16.44 48.33
N GLY A 11 -44.84 -15.70 48.02
CA GLY A 11 -44.80 -14.61 46.99
C GLY A 11 -44.10 -13.32 47.41
N ARG A 12 -43.74 -13.14 48.71
CA ARG A 12 -43.17 -11.88 49.22
C ARG A 12 -41.64 -11.92 49.44
N LYS A 13 -41.01 -13.08 49.30
CA LYS A 13 -39.53 -13.21 49.44
C LYS A 13 -38.77 -13.32 48.14
N LEU A 14 -39.46 -13.38 47.01
CA LEU A 14 -38.81 -13.43 45.68
C LEU A 14 -38.74 -12.07 44.96
N PHE A 15 -39.31 -11.01 45.54
CA PHE A 15 -39.29 -9.67 44.95
C PHE A 15 -38.20 -8.73 45.54
N ALA A 16 -37.41 -9.21 46.50
CA ALA A 16 -36.37 -8.42 47.14
C ALA A 16 -34.94 -8.80 46.71
N LEU A 17 -34.76 -9.71 45.74
CA LEU A 17 -33.43 -10.17 45.34
C LEU A 17 -33.06 -9.83 43.86
N THR A 18 -33.88 -9.03 43.18
CA THR A 18 -33.64 -8.65 41.77
C THR A 18 -33.32 -7.17 41.58
N LEU A 19 -32.94 -6.46 42.61
CA LEU A 19 -32.60 -5.02 42.51
C LEU A 19 -31.19 -4.68 43.00
N LEU A 20 -30.28 -5.65 43.05
CA LEU A 20 -28.90 -5.40 43.52
C LEU A 20 -27.81 -5.84 42.52
N VAL A 21 -28.10 -5.93 41.22
CA VAL A 21 -27.11 -6.27 40.18
C VAL A 21 -27.23 -5.31 38.99
N ALA A 22 -27.37 -4.02 39.22
CA ALA A 22 -27.37 -3.01 38.16
C ALA A 22 -26.57 -1.76 38.54
N ALA A 23 -25.40 -1.94 39.13
CA ALA A 23 -24.42 -0.88 39.32
C ALA A 23 -23.00 -1.43 39.10
N LEU A 24 -22.79 -2.21 38.04
CA LEU A 24 -21.46 -2.28 37.45
C LEU A 24 -21.28 -1.00 36.65
N ALA A 25 -20.65 -0.02 37.28
CA ALA A 25 -20.12 1.15 36.63
C ALA A 25 -19.32 0.68 35.41
N ALA A 26 -19.80 1.03 34.21
CA ALA A 26 -18.99 1.02 33.01
C ALA A 26 -17.84 2.02 33.27
N VAL A 27 -16.74 1.52 33.81
CA VAL A 27 -15.47 2.22 33.71
C VAL A 27 -15.14 2.18 32.22
N SER A 28 -15.62 3.18 31.49
CA SER A 28 -15.09 3.53 30.18
C SER A 28 -13.61 3.84 30.43
N VAL A 29 -12.76 2.87 30.18
CA VAL A 29 -11.33 3.13 30.01
C VAL A 29 -11.26 4.01 28.79
N ALA A 30 -11.30 5.32 28.98
CA ALA A 30 -10.94 6.25 27.94
C ALA A 30 -9.50 5.89 27.56
N SER A 31 -9.35 5.25 26.42
CA SER A 31 -8.02 5.10 25.82
C SER A 31 -7.44 6.52 25.77
N PRO A 32 -6.23 6.75 26.29
CA PRO A 32 -5.61 8.04 26.16
C PRO A 32 -5.61 8.40 24.69
N ALA A 33 -6.30 9.48 24.32
CA ALA A 33 -6.20 10.01 22.97
C ALA A 33 -4.70 10.27 22.75
N LEU A 34 -4.08 9.53 21.84
CA LEU A 34 -2.70 9.77 21.45
C LEU A 34 -2.64 11.22 20.97
N ALA A 35 -1.83 12.02 21.62
CA ALA A 35 -1.61 13.39 21.21
C ALA A 35 -1.15 13.38 19.75
N THR A 36 -1.72 14.25 18.94
CA THR A 36 -1.36 14.37 17.52
C THR A 36 -0.55 15.63 17.31
N PRO A 37 0.58 15.55 16.61
CA PRO A 37 1.41 16.71 16.36
C PRO A 37 0.66 17.77 15.54
N LYS A 38 0.96 19.04 15.78
CA LYS A 38 0.27 20.21 15.21
C LYS A 38 1.15 21.00 14.25
N GLY A 39 0.53 21.92 13.50
CA GLY A 39 1.25 22.78 12.58
C GLY A 39 1.99 22.01 11.51
N GLU A 40 3.25 22.38 11.26
CA GLU A 40 4.11 21.72 10.25
C GLU A 40 4.44 20.26 10.59
N TYR A 41 4.33 19.89 11.88
CA TYR A 41 4.59 18.52 12.35
C TYR A 41 3.41 17.57 12.15
N ALA A 42 2.23 18.07 11.77
CA ALA A 42 1.04 17.25 11.54
C ALA A 42 1.25 16.15 10.49
N VAL A 43 2.18 16.31 9.55
CA VAL A 43 2.53 15.31 8.53
C VAL A 43 3.16 14.06 9.14
N PHE A 44 3.69 14.14 10.36
CA PHE A 44 4.31 13.04 11.10
C PHE A 44 3.37 12.38 12.12
N ALA A 45 2.06 12.58 12.02
CA ALA A 45 1.07 12.04 12.96
C ALA A 45 1.18 10.52 13.15
N GLN A 46 1.63 9.79 12.13
CA GLN A 46 1.80 8.34 12.17
C GLN A 46 3.19 7.88 12.63
N CYS A 47 4.05 8.80 13.04
CA CYS A 47 5.39 8.44 13.54
C CYS A 47 5.32 7.79 14.93
N PRO A 48 5.91 6.58 15.13
CA PRO A 48 5.98 5.94 16.44
C PRO A 48 7.14 6.55 17.26
N THR A 49 6.97 7.77 17.74
CA THR A 49 7.99 8.60 18.41
C THR A 49 8.65 7.96 19.63
N THR A 50 8.08 6.87 20.18
CA THR A 50 8.65 6.14 21.32
C THR A 50 9.67 5.07 20.94
N THR A 51 9.64 4.59 19.68
CA THR A 51 10.47 3.47 19.20
C THR A 51 11.35 3.85 18.02
N ALA A 52 11.14 5.02 17.44
CA ALA A 52 11.92 5.53 16.32
C ALA A 52 12.81 6.70 16.77
N SER A 53 13.99 6.82 16.19
CA SER A 53 14.90 7.96 16.38
C SER A 53 14.43 9.21 15.63
N GLY A 54 13.77 9.01 14.50
CA GLY A 54 13.21 10.08 13.70
C GLY A 54 11.89 9.70 13.02
N CYS A 55 11.27 10.69 12.42
CA CYS A 55 9.97 10.62 11.76
C CYS A 55 10.11 10.99 10.29
N ILE A 56 9.38 10.29 9.42
CA ILE A 56 9.43 10.51 7.98
C ILE A 56 8.04 10.47 7.36
N ALA A 57 7.83 11.34 6.37
CA ALA A 57 6.68 11.36 5.48
C ALA A 57 7.15 11.66 4.05
N ALA A 58 7.08 10.67 3.16
CA ALA A 58 7.41 10.83 1.75
C ALA A 58 6.13 10.66 0.92
N LYS A 59 5.77 11.70 0.18
CA LYS A 59 4.58 11.74 -0.67
C LYS A 59 4.99 11.57 -2.13
N THR A 60 4.42 10.57 -2.79
CA THR A 60 4.44 10.44 -4.25
C THR A 60 3.18 11.06 -4.81
N GLU A 61 3.31 12.16 -5.52
CA GLU A 61 2.20 13.00 -6.00
C GLU A 61 1.86 12.73 -7.47
N SER A 62 2.82 12.23 -8.23
CA SER A 62 2.66 11.86 -9.63
C SER A 62 3.73 10.87 -10.07
N GLY A 63 3.61 10.38 -11.31
CA GLY A 63 4.50 9.42 -11.90
C GLY A 63 3.73 8.23 -12.46
N GLU A 64 4.39 7.09 -12.58
CA GLU A 64 3.75 5.90 -13.13
C GLU A 64 4.49 4.62 -12.73
N PHE A 65 3.74 3.52 -12.74
CA PHE A 65 4.28 2.17 -12.75
C PHE A 65 3.96 1.51 -14.08
N HIS A 66 4.99 1.13 -14.81
CA HIS A 66 4.89 0.28 -15.99
C HIS A 66 5.35 -1.13 -15.63
N VAL A 67 4.45 -2.12 -15.76
CA VAL A 67 4.71 -3.52 -15.45
C VAL A 67 4.28 -4.36 -16.66
N GLY A 68 5.24 -5.01 -17.31
CA GLY A 68 5.01 -5.80 -18.51
C GLY A 68 4.37 -4.98 -19.63
N ASN A 69 3.07 -5.18 -19.85
CA ASN A 69 2.31 -4.51 -20.93
C ASN A 69 1.43 -3.36 -20.43
N LYS A 70 1.46 -3.03 -19.13
CA LYS A 70 0.53 -2.07 -18.52
C LYS A 70 1.24 -0.92 -17.83
N THR A 71 0.71 0.28 -18.06
CA THR A 71 1.13 1.51 -17.37
C THR A 71 -0.02 1.99 -16.50
N VAL A 72 0.26 2.21 -15.22
CA VAL A 72 -0.68 2.75 -14.23
C VAL A 72 -0.13 4.10 -13.78
N PRO A 73 -0.79 5.22 -14.14
CA PRO A 73 -0.40 6.53 -13.66
C PRO A 73 -0.72 6.68 -12.18
N ILE A 74 0.10 7.46 -11.47
CA ILE A 74 -0.15 7.86 -10.09
C ILE A 74 -0.97 9.14 -10.13
N GLU A 75 -2.29 9.04 -9.93
CA GLU A 75 -3.24 10.15 -9.95
C GLU A 75 -3.61 10.62 -8.54
N LYS A 76 -3.47 9.74 -7.56
CA LYS A 76 -3.74 10.01 -6.14
C LYS A 76 -2.47 9.81 -5.34
N THR A 77 -2.18 10.75 -4.45
CA THR A 77 -0.97 10.74 -3.63
C THR A 77 -0.85 9.45 -2.81
N ILE A 78 0.30 8.79 -2.94
CA ILE A 78 0.71 7.66 -2.11
C ILE A 78 1.71 8.19 -1.09
N THR A 79 1.56 7.82 0.19
CA THR A 79 2.44 8.27 1.25
C THR A 79 3.17 7.10 1.89
N LEU A 80 4.49 7.18 1.95
CA LEU A 80 5.34 6.35 2.79
C LEU A 80 5.57 7.14 4.09
N GLN A 81 5.14 6.59 5.23
CA GLN A 81 5.11 7.30 6.51
C GLN A 81 5.47 6.38 7.67
N GLY A 82 5.91 6.96 8.76
CA GLY A 82 6.25 6.25 10.00
C GLY A 82 7.46 6.83 10.67
N GLY A 83 8.19 6.00 11.41
CA GLY A 83 9.49 6.35 11.97
C GLY A 83 10.63 5.77 11.18
N PHE A 84 11.84 6.10 11.60
CA PHE A 84 13.06 5.44 11.14
C PHE A 84 14.08 5.34 12.26
N ASN A 85 14.99 4.36 12.13
CA ASN A 85 16.24 4.29 12.85
C ASN A 85 17.38 4.25 11.83
N GLU A 86 18.51 4.82 12.16
CA GLU A 86 19.70 4.78 11.31
C GLU A 86 20.49 3.49 11.59
N ASN A 87 20.91 2.80 10.54
CA ASN A 87 21.81 1.64 10.64
C ASN A 87 23.30 2.06 10.62
N GLU A 88 24.20 1.10 10.73
CA GLU A 88 25.65 1.34 10.75
C GLU A 88 26.17 1.92 9.41
N GLU A 89 25.45 1.69 8.32
CA GLU A 89 25.76 2.18 6.97
C GLU A 89 25.21 3.60 6.73
N GLY A 90 24.51 4.20 7.71
CA GLY A 90 23.89 5.53 7.59
C GLY A 90 22.59 5.54 6.77
N GLU A 91 21.96 4.38 6.56
CA GLU A 91 20.66 4.30 5.93
C GLU A 91 19.54 4.41 6.98
N LEU A 92 18.45 5.05 6.61
CA LEU A 92 17.24 5.11 7.41
C LEU A 92 16.41 3.84 7.18
N VAL A 93 16.36 2.99 8.19
CA VAL A 93 15.52 1.77 8.21
C VAL A 93 14.17 2.13 8.79
N MET A 94 13.10 1.88 8.03
CA MET A 94 11.75 2.28 8.44
C MET A 94 11.26 1.54 9.68
N VAL A 95 10.59 2.27 10.57
CA VAL A 95 9.78 1.76 11.68
C VAL A 95 8.30 1.95 11.31
N ALA A 96 7.51 0.91 11.52
CA ALA A 96 6.11 0.89 11.10
C ALA A 96 5.31 2.07 11.65
N ALA A 97 4.43 2.64 10.84
CA ALA A 97 3.49 3.69 11.22
C ALA A 97 2.58 3.24 12.38
N LYS A 98 2.17 4.17 13.25
CA LYS A 98 1.28 3.90 14.42
C LYS A 98 -0.01 3.16 14.01
N ASP A 99 -0.57 3.49 12.85
CA ASP A 99 -1.80 2.89 12.31
C ASP A 99 -1.56 1.60 11.49
N GLY A 100 -0.30 1.16 11.35
CA GLY A 100 0.09 0.03 10.53
C GLY A 100 0.14 0.33 9.01
N ASN A 101 -0.21 1.52 8.57
CA ASN A 101 -0.19 1.92 7.17
C ASN A 101 1.09 2.68 6.81
N THR A 102 2.24 2.00 6.89
CA THR A 102 3.53 2.60 6.53
C THR A 102 3.58 3.04 5.06
N LEU A 103 3.00 2.26 4.15
CA LEU A 103 2.69 2.68 2.79
C LEU A 103 1.18 2.78 2.65
N THR A 104 0.64 3.98 2.39
CA THR A 104 -0.80 4.17 2.30
C THR A 104 -1.39 3.41 1.11
N LYS A 105 -2.48 2.67 1.37
CA LYS A 105 -3.17 1.86 0.37
C LYS A 105 -4.13 2.73 -0.43
N VAL A 106 -3.61 3.40 -1.46
CA VAL A 106 -4.38 4.32 -2.30
C VAL A 106 -4.60 3.70 -3.67
N PRO A 107 -5.84 3.30 -4.02
CA PRO A 107 -6.15 2.70 -5.31
C PRO A 107 -5.91 3.70 -6.45
N GLN A 108 -5.08 3.30 -7.42
CA GLN A 108 -4.87 4.01 -8.68
C GLN A 108 -5.71 3.34 -9.77
N LYS A 109 -6.27 4.13 -10.68
CA LYS A 109 -7.07 3.60 -11.77
C LYS A 109 -6.19 2.95 -12.83
N VAL A 110 -6.52 1.71 -13.22
CA VAL A 110 -5.83 1.03 -14.32
C VAL A 110 -6.48 1.44 -15.64
N PRO A 111 -5.76 2.11 -16.55
CA PRO A 111 -6.30 2.50 -17.85
C PRO A 111 -6.78 1.28 -18.65
N GLY A 112 -7.99 1.37 -19.21
CA GLY A 112 -8.63 0.29 -19.96
C GLY A 112 -9.30 -0.78 -19.09
N GLY A 113 -9.17 -0.72 -17.76
CA GLY A 113 -9.81 -1.67 -16.84
C GLY A 113 -9.57 -3.13 -17.20
N LEU A 114 -10.56 -3.99 -17.03
CA LEU A 114 -10.50 -5.42 -17.40
C LEU A 114 -10.37 -5.63 -18.91
N SER A 115 -10.95 -4.81 -19.77
CA SER A 115 -10.76 -4.90 -21.22
C SER A 115 -9.30 -4.67 -21.62
N GLY A 116 -8.58 -3.88 -20.84
CA GLY A 116 -7.14 -3.71 -20.95
C GLY A 116 -6.30 -4.83 -20.28
N LEU A 117 -6.87 -5.63 -19.39
CA LEU A 117 -6.21 -6.76 -18.72
C LEU A 117 -6.55 -8.11 -19.37
N VAL A 118 -7.75 -8.23 -19.97
CA VAL A 118 -8.21 -9.46 -20.62
C VAL A 118 -8.52 -9.15 -22.07
N ASN A 119 -7.83 -9.81 -22.98
CA ASN A 119 -8.04 -9.64 -24.41
C ASN A 119 -8.93 -10.76 -24.95
N CYS A 120 -10.24 -10.53 -24.99
CA CYS A 120 -11.22 -11.49 -25.51
C CYS A 120 -11.03 -11.77 -26.99
N THR A 121 -10.43 -10.84 -27.76
CA THR A 121 -10.12 -11.05 -29.19
C THR A 121 -8.95 -12.01 -29.42
N ALA A 122 -8.16 -12.29 -28.37
CA ALA A 122 -7.09 -13.29 -28.45
C ALA A 122 -7.61 -14.75 -28.50
N ILE A 123 -8.87 -14.98 -28.14
CA ILE A 123 -9.55 -16.26 -28.28
C ILE A 123 -9.78 -16.50 -29.78
N LYS A 124 -8.88 -17.26 -30.40
CA LYS A 124 -8.92 -17.56 -31.84
C LYS A 124 -9.66 -18.86 -32.08
N GLY A 125 -10.53 -18.86 -33.08
CA GLY A 125 -11.29 -20.03 -33.51
C GLY A 125 -12.67 -19.60 -34.06
N SER A 126 -13.26 -20.45 -34.89
CA SER A 126 -14.59 -20.23 -35.50
C SER A 126 -15.63 -21.26 -35.04
N GLY A 127 -15.23 -22.19 -34.18
CA GLY A 127 -16.09 -23.20 -33.60
C GLY A 127 -17.16 -22.64 -32.64
N LEU A 128 -18.08 -23.52 -32.27
CA LEU A 128 -19.18 -23.13 -31.35
C LEU A 128 -18.65 -22.83 -29.94
N LEU A 129 -17.67 -23.59 -29.47
CA LEU A 129 -17.05 -23.42 -28.16
C LEU A 129 -16.28 -22.09 -28.10
N GLU A 130 -15.45 -21.79 -29.07
CA GLU A 130 -14.69 -20.53 -29.13
C GLU A 130 -15.60 -19.31 -29.26
N LYS A 131 -16.72 -19.43 -29.99
CA LYS A 131 -17.73 -18.36 -30.02
C LYS A 131 -18.42 -18.17 -28.68
N LEU A 132 -18.70 -19.25 -27.95
CA LEU A 132 -19.30 -19.20 -26.61
C LEU A 132 -18.32 -18.63 -25.60
N GLU A 133 -17.04 -19.07 -25.64
CA GLU A 133 -15.97 -18.55 -24.78
C GLU A 133 -15.72 -17.06 -25.03
N ARG A 134 -15.65 -16.64 -26.31
CA ARG A 134 -15.51 -15.23 -26.66
C ARG A 134 -16.72 -14.42 -26.23
N GLY A 135 -17.93 -14.88 -26.50
CA GLY A 135 -19.17 -14.21 -26.09
C GLY A 135 -19.29 -14.11 -24.57
N SER A 136 -18.88 -15.13 -23.83
CA SER A 136 -18.83 -15.11 -22.37
C SER A 136 -17.75 -14.15 -21.86
N CYS A 137 -16.58 -14.15 -22.49
CA CYS A 137 -15.50 -13.24 -22.19
C CYS A 137 -15.94 -11.78 -22.39
N GLU A 138 -16.50 -11.46 -23.56
CA GLU A 138 -17.03 -10.12 -23.89
C GLU A 138 -18.14 -9.69 -22.94
N ALA A 139 -19.05 -10.60 -22.60
CA ALA A 139 -20.15 -10.31 -21.67
C ALA A 139 -19.64 -10.03 -20.24
N ILE A 140 -18.64 -10.75 -19.79
CA ILE A 140 -18.07 -10.64 -18.43
C ILE A 140 -17.09 -9.47 -18.33
N PHE A 141 -16.21 -9.30 -19.32
CA PHE A 141 -15.05 -8.41 -19.24
C PHE A 141 -15.23 -7.08 -19.99
N GLU A 142 -16.13 -6.99 -20.97
CA GLU A 142 -16.36 -5.76 -21.74
C GLU A 142 -17.62 -5.01 -21.34
N ASN A 143 -18.62 -5.64 -20.72
CA ASN A 143 -19.92 -5.05 -20.40
C ASN A 143 -20.08 -4.64 -18.93
N GLY A 144 -19.43 -3.54 -18.52
CA GLY A 144 -19.89 -2.74 -17.36
C GLY A 144 -19.29 -3.02 -15.98
N LEU A 145 -18.60 -4.15 -15.76
CA LEU A 145 -17.84 -4.43 -14.52
C LEU A 145 -16.31 -4.24 -14.75
N THR A 146 -15.95 -3.28 -15.56
CA THR A 146 -14.63 -3.21 -16.22
C THR A 146 -13.59 -2.41 -15.47
N GLY A 147 -13.96 -1.72 -14.38
CA GLY A 147 -13.01 -0.90 -13.63
C GLY A 147 -12.05 -1.76 -12.82
N VAL A 148 -10.75 -1.62 -13.04
CA VAL A 148 -9.70 -2.20 -12.20
C VAL A 148 -8.95 -1.10 -11.50
N THR A 149 -8.70 -1.26 -10.21
CA THR A 149 -7.77 -0.42 -9.47
C THR A 149 -6.55 -1.24 -9.06
N ALA A 150 -5.41 -0.57 -9.00
CA ALA A 150 -4.14 -1.13 -8.57
C ALA A 150 -3.69 -0.39 -7.30
N THR A 151 -3.54 -1.13 -6.21
CA THR A 151 -3.08 -0.60 -4.93
C THR A 151 -1.70 -1.16 -4.62
N THR A 152 -0.71 -0.27 -4.49
CA THR A 152 0.64 -0.68 -4.09
C THR A 152 0.68 -0.91 -2.59
N GLU A 153 1.18 -2.07 -2.16
CA GLU A 153 1.36 -2.45 -0.76
C GLU A 153 2.80 -2.88 -0.50
N LEU A 154 3.24 -2.74 0.75
CA LEU A 154 4.52 -3.34 1.16
C LEU A 154 4.42 -4.87 1.08
N ALA A 155 5.46 -5.48 0.53
CA ALA A 155 5.62 -6.94 0.50
C ALA A 155 6.56 -7.39 1.63
N GLY A 156 6.20 -7.08 2.88
CA GLY A 156 7.00 -7.41 4.05
C GLY A 156 6.85 -6.37 5.16
N PRO A 157 7.67 -6.47 6.21
CA PRO A 157 7.68 -5.51 7.30
C PRO A 157 8.23 -4.15 6.86
N ALA A 158 7.88 -3.09 7.60
CA ALA A 158 8.39 -1.74 7.34
C ALA A 158 9.92 -1.70 7.34
N SER A 159 10.57 -2.49 8.19
CA SER A 159 12.05 -2.57 8.28
C SER A 159 12.74 -3.11 7.01
N ALA A 160 12.00 -3.61 6.04
CA ALA A 160 12.56 -3.96 4.73
C ALA A 160 12.64 -2.75 3.77
N VAL A 161 12.14 -1.59 4.19
CA VAL A 161 12.24 -0.33 3.45
C VAL A 161 13.43 0.45 4.00
N HIS A 162 14.37 0.78 3.11
CA HIS A 162 15.58 1.53 3.43
C HIS A 162 15.64 2.81 2.60
N ILE A 163 16.04 3.91 3.22
CA ILE A 163 16.20 5.19 2.55
C ILE A 163 17.63 5.68 2.81
N ASN A 164 18.35 5.97 1.74
CA ASN A 164 19.67 6.59 1.80
C ASN A 164 19.57 8.05 1.34
N LEU A 165 19.62 8.97 2.29
CA LEU A 165 19.47 10.40 2.01
C LEU A 165 20.64 10.97 1.22
N VAL A 166 21.86 10.45 1.41
CA VAL A 166 23.02 10.88 0.65
C VAL A 166 22.80 10.54 -0.81
N ASN A 167 22.45 9.30 -1.13
CA ASN A 167 22.16 8.85 -2.49
C ASN A 167 20.98 9.63 -3.11
N LEU A 168 19.96 9.95 -2.30
CA LEU A 168 18.82 10.75 -2.76
C LEU A 168 19.27 12.16 -3.21
N LEU A 169 20.17 12.79 -2.46
CA LEU A 169 20.60 14.16 -2.72
C LEU A 169 21.75 14.26 -3.73
N THR A 170 22.60 13.24 -3.83
CA THR A 170 23.76 13.25 -4.75
C THR A 170 23.45 12.66 -6.12
N ALA A 171 22.28 12.05 -6.31
CA ALA A 171 21.89 11.30 -7.50
C ALA A 171 22.81 10.09 -7.81
N GLU A 172 23.36 9.49 -6.76
CA GLU A 172 24.23 8.32 -6.86
C GLU A 172 23.63 7.12 -6.10
N GLY A 173 23.77 5.92 -6.63
CA GLY A 173 23.32 4.68 -5.97
C GLY A 173 21.80 4.59 -5.76
N THR A 174 21.42 3.67 -4.86
CA THR A 174 20.02 3.47 -4.47
C THR A 174 19.62 4.43 -3.37
N ALA A 175 18.62 5.28 -3.63
CA ALA A 175 18.09 6.24 -2.67
C ALA A 175 16.95 5.65 -1.82
N LEU A 176 16.14 4.74 -2.40
CA LEU A 176 15.04 4.06 -1.73
C LEU A 176 15.00 2.60 -2.14
N THR A 177 15.04 1.68 -1.20
CA THR A 177 14.72 0.26 -1.39
C THR A 177 13.30 0.00 -0.94
N LEU A 178 12.43 -0.39 -1.86
CA LEU A 178 11.00 -0.61 -1.61
C LEU A 178 10.57 -1.99 -2.10
N PRO A 179 10.40 -2.99 -1.23
CA PRO A 179 9.77 -4.25 -1.59
C PRO A 179 8.26 -4.05 -1.67
N ALA A 180 7.69 -4.21 -2.85
CA ALA A 180 6.28 -3.97 -3.11
C ALA A 180 5.57 -5.18 -3.68
N LYS A 181 4.26 -5.20 -3.55
CA LYS A 181 3.30 -6.02 -4.30
C LYS A 181 2.14 -5.12 -4.72
N VAL A 182 1.45 -5.49 -5.78
CA VAL A 182 0.34 -4.69 -6.30
C VAL A 182 -0.95 -5.49 -6.19
N HIS A 183 -1.88 -5.02 -5.39
CA HIS A 183 -3.24 -5.54 -5.29
C HIS A 183 -4.08 -5.04 -6.45
N LEU A 184 -4.65 -5.96 -7.21
CA LEU A 184 -5.59 -5.65 -8.31
C LEU A 184 -7.02 -5.87 -7.82
N GLU A 185 -7.79 -4.82 -7.77
CA GLU A 185 -9.14 -4.84 -7.23
C GLU A 185 -10.18 -4.71 -8.36
N ASN A 186 -10.99 -5.75 -8.47
CA ASN A 186 -12.19 -5.82 -9.30
C ASN A 186 -13.02 -7.02 -8.81
N PRO A 187 -14.36 -6.95 -8.82
CA PRO A 187 -15.22 -8.04 -8.34
C PRO A 187 -14.97 -9.41 -8.99
N LEU A 188 -14.50 -9.44 -10.23
CA LEU A 188 -14.22 -10.68 -10.97
C LEU A 188 -12.83 -11.24 -10.69
N LEU A 189 -11.90 -10.44 -10.18
CA LEU A 189 -10.55 -10.88 -9.84
C LEU A 189 -10.47 -11.53 -8.45
N GLY A 190 -11.50 -11.35 -7.63
CA GLY A 190 -11.50 -11.77 -6.23
C GLY A 190 -10.73 -10.79 -5.34
N SER A 191 -10.77 -11.04 -4.03
CA SER A 191 -10.18 -10.15 -3.01
C SER A 191 -8.68 -10.34 -2.77
N ALA A 192 -8.04 -11.29 -3.44
CA ALA A 192 -6.65 -11.67 -3.21
C ALA A 192 -5.80 -11.70 -4.49
N CYS A 193 -6.18 -10.90 -5.49
CA CYS A 193 -5.44 -10.84 -6.77
C CYS A 193 -4.26 -9.88 -6.65
N TYR A 194 -3.04 -10.40 -6.66
CA TYR A 194 -1.81 -9.62 -6.52
C TYR A 194 -0.82 -9.88 -7.66
N VAL A 195 -0.09 -8.85 -8.08
CA VAL A 195 1.19 -9.01 -8.79
C VAL A 195 2.29 -9.01 -7.72
N GLY A 196 3.02 -10.11 -7.64
CA GLY A 196 3.96 -10.34 -6.54
C GLY A 196 3.30 -10.79 -5.24
N SER A 197 4.12 -11.07 -4.24
CA SER A 197 3.71 -11.53 -2.91
C SER A 197 4.77 -11.17 -1.86
N ASN A 198 4.50 -11.47 -0.60
CA ASN A 198 5.50 -11.28 0.46
C ASN A 198 6.74 -12.18 0.27
N SER A 199 6.59 -13.36 -0.34
CA SER A 199 7.69 -14.29 -0.65
C SER A 199 8.34 -14.04 -2.01
N SER A 200 7.69 -13.31 -2.90
CA SER A 200 8.18 -12.94 -4.22
C SER A 200 7.80 -11.50 -4.54
N PRO A 201 8.44 -10.52 -3.88
CA PRO A 201 8.11 -9.11 -4.05
C PRO A 201 8.59 -8.56 -5.39
N ILE A 202 7.99 -7.45 -5.81
CA ILE A 202 8.60 -6.54 -6.77
C ILE A 202 9.64 -5.73 -6.00
N ALA A 203 10.92 -6.04 -6.20
CA ALA A 203 12.01 -5.29 -5.57
C ALA A 203 12.29 -4.02 -6.36
N LEU A 204 12.11 -2.87 -5.72
CA LEU A 204 12.30 -1.55 -6.33
C LEU A 204 13.48 -0.82 -5.68
N PRO A 205 14.73 -1.01 -6.16
CA PRO A 205 15.85 -0.14 -5.82
C PRO A 205 15.77 1.13 -6.67
N LEU A 206 15.21 2.19 -6.10
CA LEU A 206 14.95 3.46 -6.76
C LEU A 206 16.11 4.44 -6.57
N THR A 207 16.42 5.22 -7.61
CA THR A 207 17.47 6.23 -7.59
C THR A 207 16.93 7.58 -8.07
N THR A 208 17.55 8.66 -7.64
CA THR A 208 17.37 10.00 -8.22
C THR A 208 18.36 10.28 -9.35
N GLY A 209 19.33 9.38 -9.56
CA GLY A 209 20.33 9.44 -10.60
C GLY A 209 19.90 8.79 -11.91
N LYS A 210 20.90 8.43 -12.71
CA LYS A 210 20.73 7.79 -14.00
C LYS A 210 20.71 6.27 -13.84
N THR A 211 19.70 5.63 -14.44
CA THR A 211 19.58 4.16 -14.45
C THR A 211 20.44 3.52 -15.54
N THR A 212 20.74 2.23 -15.33
CA THR A 212 21.47 1.36 -16.30
C THR A 212 20.69 0.08 -16.52
N PRO A 213 19.52 0.13 -17.17
CA PRO A 213 18.69 -1.04 -17.35
C PRO A 213 19.27 -2.00 -18.41
N PRO A 214 18.93 -3.29 -18.35
CA PRO A 214 19.10 -4.17 -19.49
C PRO A 214 18.17 -3.77 -20.64
N LEU A 215 18.52 -4.20 -21.86
CA LEU A 215 17.65 -4.00 -23.02
C LEU A 215 16.32 -4.77 -22.85
N PRO A 216 15.21 -4.25 -23.42
CA PRO A 216 15.10 -3.15 -24.38
C PRO A 216 14.98 -1.74 -23.74
N ASN A 217 14.88 -1.64 -22.41
CA ASN A 217 14.78 -0.33 -21.76
C ASN A 217 16.02 0.53 -22.02
N LYS A 218 15.81 1.83 -22.13
CA LYS A 218 16.87 2.84 -22.19
C LYS A 218 17.03 3.49 -20.83
N SER A 219 18.24 4.01 -20.56
CA SER A 219 18.50 4.78 -19.35
C SER A 219 17.52 5.94 -19.20
N ILE A 220 16.98 6.11 -18.00
CA ILE A 220 16.22 7.28 -17.57
C ILE A 220 16.96 7.94 -16.41
N SER A 221 16.66 9.20 -16.12
CA SER A 221 17.23 9.93 -14.99
C SER A 221 16.13 10.40 -14.07
N GLY A 222 16.33 10.21 -12.77
CA GLY A 222 15.53 10.85 -11.75
C GLY A 222 15.96 12.31 -11.52
N ASN A 223 15.60 12.84 -10.34
CA ASN A 223 15.94 14.18 -9.89
C ASN A 223 16.09 14.17 -8.36
N PRO A 224 17.21 14.62 -7.78
CA PRO A 224 17.37 14.72 -6.33
C PRO A 224 16.39 15.71 -5.66
N GLY A 225 15.84 16.65 -6.42
CA GLY A 225 14.94 17.67 -5.90
C GLY A 225 15.68 18.85 -5.25
N THR A 226 14.96 19.58 -4.40
CA THR A 226 15.48 20.75 -3.70
C THR A 226 15.39 20.54 -2.19
N LEU A 227 16.55 20.65 -1.53
CA LEU A 227 16.67 20.57 -0.07
C LEU A 227 16.31 21.91 0.56
N SER A 228 15.50 21.90 1.59
CA SER A 228 15.17 23.05 2.43
C SER A 228 14.91 22.61 3.88
N PHE A 229 14.86 23.59 4.78
CA PHE A 229 14.48 23.41 6.17
C PHE A 229 13.33 24.35 6.50
N ASN A 230 12.51 23.98 7.50
CA ASN A 230 11.50 24.88 8.05
C ASN A 230 12.15 26.06 8.81
N GLY A 231 11.33 27.03 9.27
CA GLY A 231 11.84 28.23 9.97
C GLY A 231 12.66 27.94 11.24
N GLU A 232 12.41 26.80 11.88
CA GLU A 232 13.12 26.35 13.10
C GLU A 232 14.37 25.51 12.78
N GLY A 233 14.57 25.12 11.51
CA GLY A 233 15.67 24.25 11.11
C GLY A 233 15.54 22.79 11.54
N THR A 234 14.35 22.37 12.00
CA THR A 234 14.10 21.04 12.57
C THR A 234 13.49 20.05 11.59
N ILE A 235 12.76 20.54 10.57
CA ILE A 235 12.18 19.70 9.51
C ILE A 235 13.00 19.85 8.25
N LEU A 236 13.64 18.77 7.81
CA LEU A 236 14.29 18.69 6.51
C LEU A 236 13.24 18.31 5.45
N THR A 237 13.21 19.04 4.36
CA THR A 237 12.32 18.80 3.22
C THR A 237 13.12 18.69 1.93
N VAL A 238 12.90 17.58 1.18
CA VAL A 238 13.40 17.41 -0.19
C VAL A 238 12.21 17.44 -1.13
N SER A 239 11.96 18.59 -1.74
CA SER A 239 10.82 18.80 -2.63
C SER A 239 11.17 18.55 -4.09
N LYS A 240 10.16 18.18 -4.91
CA LYS A 240 10.32 17.94 -6.36
C LYS A 240 11.37 16.90 -6.69
N ASN A 241 11.59 15.90 -5.81
CA ASN A 241 12.41 14.75 -6.15
C ASN A 241 11.68 13.83 -7.14
N SER A 242 12.47 13.08 -7.91
CA SER A 242 11.99 12.04 -8.82
C SER A 242 12.82 10.79 -8.62
N LEU A 243 12.24 9.78 -8.02
CA LEU A 243 12.83 8.47 -7.83
C LEU A 243 12.46 7.57 -9.02
N VAL A 244 13.44 6.94 -9.64
CA VAL A 244 13.22 6.13 -10.84
C VAL A 244 13.90 4.77 -10.74
N ASN A 245 13.30 3.76 -11.37
CA ASN A 245 13.92 2.48 -11.67
C ASN A 245 13.28 1.87 -12.92
N ASN A 246 14.09 1.31 -13.81
CA ASN A 246 13.61 0.55 -14.97
C ASN A 246 14.46 -0.71 -15.24
N SER A 247 15.04 -1.25 -14.15
CA SER A 247 15.86 -2.47 -14.15
C SER A 247 15.26 -3.60 -13.31
N TYR A 248 14.04 -3.43 -12.77
CA TYR A 248 13.42 -4.45 -11.94
C TYR A 248 12.63 -5.47 -12.76
N SER A 249 12.41 -6.63 -12.17
CA SER A 249 11.52 -7.67 -12.69
C SER A 249 10.20 -7.69 -11.91
N ALA A 250 9.13 -8.11 -12.57
CA ALA A 250 7.83 -8.31 -11.93
C ALA A 250 7.47 -9.80 -11.97
N PRO A 251 7.10 -10.41 -10.82
CA PRO A 251 6.69 -11.82 -10.77
C PRO A 251 5.29 -12.02 -11.34
N THR A 252 4.85 -13.27 -11.40
CA THR A 252 3.48 -13.65 -11.78
C THR A 252 2.43 -13.09 -10.82
N THR A 253 1.19 -13.05 -11.28
CA THR A 253 0.05 -12.86 -10.39
C THR A 253 -0.18 -14.09 -9.50
N ASN A 254 -0.82 -13.88 -8.36
CA ASN A 254 -1.31 -14.94 -7.48
C ASN A 254 -2.68 -14.55 -6.90
N GLY A 255 -3.50 -15.55 -6.56
CA GLY A 255 -4.82 -15.38 -5.94
C GLY A 255 -5.89 -14.80 -6.86
N CYS A 256 -5.62 -14.57 -8.15
CA CYS A 256 -6.56 -13.98 -9.09
C CYS A 256 -7.64 -14.96 -9.52
N GLY A 257 -8.92 -14.60 -9.33
CA GLY A 257 -10.07 -15.45 -9.64
C GLY A 257 -10.46 -16.42 -8.51
N GLY A 258 -9.82 -16.32 -7.34
CA GLY A 258 -10.14 -17.15 -6.17
C GLY A 258 -10.05 -18.65 -6.49
N ILE A 259 -11.15 -19.40 -6.33
CA ILE A 259 -11.21 -20.85 -6.63
C ILE A 259 -10.96 -21.17 -8.12
N PHE A 260 -11.06 -20.19 -9.00
CA PHE A 260 -10.81 -20.30 -10.43
C PHE A 260 -9.42 -19.77 -10.83
N GLU A 261 -8.50 -19.61 -9.88
CA GLU A 261 -7.15 -19.09 -10.14
C GLU A 261 -6.42 -19.86 -11.26
N PHE A 262 -6.61 -21.18 -11.35
CA PHE A 262 -5.99 -22.02 -12.39
C PHE A 262 -6.43 -21.64 -13.82
N LEU A 263 -7.58 -20.98 -13.98
CA LEU A 263 -8.08 -20.47 -15.27
C LEU A 263 -7.78 -18.96 -15.44
N ILE A 264 -8.08 -18.18 -14.41
CA ILE A 264 -8.00 -16.71 -14.47
C ILE A 264 -6.55 -16.22 -14.38
N GLY A 265 -5.73 -16.82 -13.51
CA GLY A 265 -4.34 -16.44 -13.32
C GLY A 265 -3.52 -16.40 -14.63
N PRO A 266 -3.50 -17.46 -15.46
CA PRO A 266 -2.82 -17.42 -16.75
C PRO A 266 -3.31 -16.34 -17.70
N ILE A 267 -4.62 -16.05 -17.71
CA ILE A 267 -5.22 -15.01 -18.56
C ILE A 267 -4.72 -13.64 -18.11
N ILE A 268 -4.76 -13.36 -16.83
CA ILE A 268 -4.28 -12.09 -16.25
C ILE A 268 -2.77 -11.94 -16.48
N ASN A 269 -1.97 -13.00 -16.23
CA ASN A 269 -0.54 -13.00 -16.50
C ASN A 269 -0.22 -12.64 -17.95
N SER A 270 -0.91 -13.26 -18.90
CA SER A 270 -0.74 -12.99 -20.33
C SER A 270 -1.12 -11.56 -20.70
N SER A 271 -2.22 -11.05 -20.14
CA SER A 271 -2.71 -9.69 -20.40
C SER A 271 -1.79 -8.62 -19.80
N LEU A 272 -1.29 -8.85 -18.59
CA LEU A 272 -0.30 -7.98 -17.94
C LEU A 272 1.10 -8.08 -18.55
N GLY A 273 1.41 -9.21 -19.21
CA GLY A 273 2.77 -9.51 -19.64
C GLY A 273 3.69 -9.87 -18.48
N VAL A 274 3.17 -10.61 -17.49
CA VAL A 274 3.96 -11.10 -16.35
C VAL A 274 4.03 -12.65 -16.35
N PRO A 275 5.14 -13.25 -15.84
CA PRO A 275 6.30 -12.57 -15.26
C PRO A 275 7.03 -11.71 -16.30
N SER A 276 7.50 -10.54 -15.84
CA SER A 276 8.20 -9.60 -16.71
C SER A 276 9.67 -9.46 -16.26
N ALA A 277 10.59 -9.66 -17.20
CA ALA A 277 12.00 -9.56 -16.91
C ALA A 277 12.46 -8.11 -16.68
N ALA A 278 13.61 -7.94 -16.05
CA ALA A 278 14.30 -6.67 -16.00
C ALA A 278 14.50 -6.09 -17.40
N GLY A 279 14.34 -4.78 -17.55
CA GLY A 279 14.39 -4.11 -18.84
C GLY A 279 13.03 -3.97 -19.55
N HIS A 280 11.95 -4.49 -18.95
CA HIS A 280 10.59 -4.36 -19.47
C HIS A 280 9.65 -3.59 -18.55
N ASN A 281 10.15 -3.14 -17.41
CA ASN A 281 9.35 -2.47 -16.38
C ASN A 281 9.95 -1.10 -16.08
N THR A 282 9.13 -0.16 -15.63
CA THR A 282 9.56 1.20 -15.25
C THR A 282 8.75 1.69 -14.07
N ALA A 283 9.40 2.32 -13.11
CA ALA A 283 8.78 3.05 -12.02
C ALA A 283 9.31 4.47 -11.99
N ILE A 284 8.43 5.45 -11.93
CA ILE A 284 8.74 6.88 -11.79
C ILE A 284 7.86 7.43 -10.67
N LEU A 285 8.49 7.90 -9.60
CA LEU A 285 7.82 8.42 -8.41
C LEU A 285 8.26 9.85 -8.18
N ASN A 286 7.38 10.82 -8.45
CA ASN A 286 7.67 12.24 -8.27
C ASN A 286 7.00 12.74 -7.00
N GLY A 287 7.75 13.45 -6.16
CA GLY A 287 7.14 13.87 -4.91
C GLY A 287 8.03 14.67 -3.98
N THR A 288 7.73 14.58 -2.70
CA THR A 288 8.35 15.31 -1.60
C THR A 288 8.62 14.37 -0.44
N LEU A 289 9.81 14.46 0.13
CA LEU A 289 10.18 13.75 1.37
C LEU A 289 10.39 14.79 2.47
N GLN A 290 9.82 14.54 3.65
CA GLN A 290 10.05 15.31 4.86
C GLN A 290 10.52 14.39 5.98
N GLN A 291 11.46 14.86 6.78
CA GLN A 291 11.93 14.17 7.97
C GLN A 291 12.28 15.12 9.10
N THR A 292 12.20 14.61 10.32
CA THR A 292 12.57 15.32 11.54
C THR A 292 12.93 14.32 12.65
N SER A 293 13.45 14.79 13.78
CA SER A 293 13.66 13.93 14.95
C SER A 293 12.35 13.57 15.64
N SER A 294 12.29 12.40 16.29
CA SER A 294 11.14 12.01 17.10
C SER A 294 10.89 12.95 18.29
N GLU A 295 11.97 13.56 18.83
CA GLU A 295 11.87 14.53 19.90
C GLU A 295 11.13 15.79 19.43
N ALA A 296 11.52 16.35 18.29
CA ALA A 296 10.84 17.52 17.73
C ALA A 296 9.34 17.28 17.45
N VAL A 297 8.96 16.07 17.07
CA VAL A 297 7.52 15.72 16.90
C VAL A 297 6.81 15.67 18.24
N LYS A 298 7.42 15.08 19.29
CA LYS A 298 6.83 15.04 20.66
C LYS A 298 6.61 16.41 21.25
N ASP A 299 7.52 17.34 21.01
CA ASP A 299 7.43 18.71 21.54
C ASP A 299 6.25 19.49 20.94
N HIS A 300 5.67 18.99 19.85
CA HIS A 300 4.54 19.60 19.13
C HIS A 300 3.24 18.76 19.20
N GLU A 301 3.19 17.72 20.05
CA GLU A 301 1.99 16.90 20.33
C GLU A 301 0.93 17.57 21.23
#